data_65baf9ff3f508388119d275486ee37ac
#
_entry.id   65baf9ff3f508388119d275486ee37ac
#
_cell.length_a   1.000
_cell.length_b   1.000
_cell.length_c   1.000
_cell.angle_alpha   90.00
_cell.angle_beta   90.00
_cell.angle_gamma   90.00
#
_symmetry.space_group_name_H-M   'P 1'
#
loop_
_entity.id
_entity.type
_entity.pdbx_description
1 polymer ?
#
loop_
_entity_poly.entity_id
_entity_poly.type
_entity_poly.pdbx_seq_one_letter_code
_entity_poly.pdbx_strand_id
1 'polypeptide(L)'
;MTIPNFGVGTFRLQGQVVIDSVKNALDVGYRAIDTAQIYGNEAEVGQAIAESGVSRDQLFLTTKIWVDNYSANKLADSLKESLRKLRTDVVDLTLIHWPAPNNGVALPEYMNALLEAKKAGLTRQIGVSNFNIELTKQAMAVVGKENIATNQIELSPYLQNPKLVRFLQEQGIKITSYMTLAYGKVLNDPVLTQIAQAHNVTTAQVALAWALARGFAVIPSSTKRENLISNLKALELKLSKQEIAMINALDRNSREISPDGLAAEWDD
;
A
#
# COMPACT_ATOMS: atom_id res chain seq x y z
N MET A 1 -14.19 3.66 -8.86
CA MET A 1 -13.18 2.63 -9.23
C MET A 1 -12.75 1.95 -7.94
N THR A 2 -12.72 0.63 -7.89
CA THR A 2 -12.31 -0.13 -6.70
C THR A 2 -10.79 -0.25 -6.63
N ILE A 3 -10.21 -0.20 -5.44
CA ILE A 3 -8.77 -0.46 -5.26
C ILE A 3 -8.46 -1.89 -5.69
N PRO A 4 -7.54 -2.12 -6.66
CA PRO A 4 -7.15 -3.46 -7.06
C PRO A 4 -6.54 -4.25 -5.90
N ASN A 5 -6.76 -5.56 -5.89
CA ASN A 5 -6.23 -6.41 -4.83
C ASN A 5 -4.73 -6.68 -4.96
N PHE A 6 -4.16 -6.40 -6.13
CA PHE A 6 -2.75 -6.68 -6.42
C PHE A 6 -2.11 -5.52 -7.17
N GLY A 7 -0.98 -5.04 -6.69
CA GLY A 7 -0.21 -3.98 -7.30
C GLY A 7 1.29 -4.17 -7.11
N VAL A 8 2.06 -3.28 -7.68
CA VAL A 8 3.51 -3.21 -7.50
C VAL A 8 3.89 -2.00 -6.66
N GLY A 9 4.68 -2.22 -5.61
CA GLY A 9 5.28 -1.16 -4.80
C GLY A 9 6.61 -0.69 -5.40
N THR A 10 6.97 0.54 -5.09
CA THR A 10 8.20 1.19 -5.59
C THR A 10 9.15 1.66 -4.49
N PHE A 11 8.84 1.36 -3.24
CA PHE A 11 9.67 1.74 -2.08
C PHE A 11 11.10 1.20 -2.22
N ARG A 12 12.10 2.04 -1.96
CA ARG A 12 13.54 1.75 -2.06
C ARG A 12 14.07 1.47 -3.48
N LEU A 13 13.26 1.65 -4.52
CA LEU A 13 13.72 1.55 -5.90
C LEU A 13 14.02 2.94 -6.45
N GLN A 14 15.17 3.11 -7.11
CA GLN A 14 15.64 4.40 -7.60
C GLN A 14 16.13 4.32 -9.05
N GLY A 15 16.09 5.45 -9.76
CA GLY A 15 16.67 5.60 -11.09
C GLY A 15 16.19 4.56 -12.09
N GLN A 16 17.11 4.00 -12.86
CA GLN A 16 16.79 2.98 -13.87
C GLN A 16 16.17 1.71 -13.27
N VAL A 17 16.52 1.38 -12.03
CA VAL A 17 15.97 0.18 -11.36
C VAL A 17 14.47 0.27 -11.18
N VAL A 18 13.93 1.42 -10.74
CA VAL A 18 12.48 1.58 -10.61
C VAL A 18 11.79 1.66 -11.96
N ILE A 19 12.41 2.29 -12.96
CA ILE A 19 11.89 2.33 -14.32
C ILE A 19 11.72 0.90 -14.87
N ASP A 20 12.76 0.09 -14.77
CA ASP A 20 12.74 -1.30 -15.26
C ASP A 20 11.74 -2.16 -14.48
N SER A 21 11.69 -2.01 -13.15
CA SER A 21 10.74 -2.74 -12.31
C SER A 21 9.29 -2.44 -12.70
N VAL A 22 8.92 -1.17 -12.83
CA VAL A 22 7.55 -0.77 -13.20
C VAL A 22 7.21 -1.21 -14.63
N LYS A 23 8.13 -1.03 -15.59
CA LYS A 23 7.92 -1.50 -16.98
C LYS A 23 7.71 -3.01 -17.03
N ASN A 24 8.54 -3.77 -16.35
CA ASN A 24 8.39 -5.23 -16.25
C ASN A 24 7.07 -5.62 -15.60
N ALA A 25 6.67 -4.93 -14.51
CA ALA A 25 5.40 -5.19 -13.85
C ALA A 25 4.20 -4.96 -14.81
N LEU A 26 4.19 -3.85 -15.52
CA LEU A 26 3.14 -3.53 -16.49
C LEU A 26 3.11 -4.52 -17.66
N ASP A 27 4.26 -4.91 -18.16
CA ASP A 27 4.39 -5.88 -19.26
C ASP A 27 3.87 -7.27 -18.87
N VAL A 28 4.08 -7.71 -17.63
CA VAL A 28 3.58 -9.01 -17.15
C VAL A 28 2.14 -8.98 -16.63
N GLY A 29 1.47 -7.82 -16.64
CA GLY A 29 0.05 -7.71 -16.36
C GLY A 29 -0.36 -6.97 -15.10
N TYR A 30 0.57 -6.38 -14.34
CA TYR A 30 0.20 -5.47 -13.23
C TYR A 30 -0.55 -4.25 -13.77
N ARG A 31 -1.56 -3.77 -13.03
CA ARG A 31 -2.33 -2.57 -13.39
C ARG A 31 -2.49 -1.60 -12.23
N ALA A 32 -1.90 -1.88 -11.07
CA ALA A 32 -1.83 -0.97 -9.93
C ALA A 32 -0.38 -0.70 -9.55
N ILE A 33 -0.05 0.57 -9.31
CA ILE A 33 1.29 1.03 -8.94
C ILE A 33 1.17 1.89 -7.69
N ASP A 34 2.00 1.62 -6.69
CA ASP A 34 2.06 2.35 -5.43
C ASP A 34 3.41 3.05 -5.30
N THR A 35 3.40 4.36 -5.15
CA THR A 35 4.56 5.19 -4.88
C THR A 35 4.27 6.19 -3.76
N ALA A 36 5.17 7.13 -3.51
CA ALA A 36 5.01 8.19 -2.53
C ALA A 36 5.97 9.36 -2.79
N GLN A 37 5.63 10.55 -2.30
CA GLN A 37 6.48 11.74 -2.43
C GLN A 37 7.89 11.50 -1.86
N ILE A 38 7.97 10.93 -0.64
CA ILE A 38 9.26 10.72 0.04
C ILE A 38 10.16 9.68 -0.64
N TYR A 39 9.63 8.81 -1.50
CA TYR A 39 10.45 7.82 -2.20
C TYR A 39 11.42 8.46 -3.19
N GLY A 40 11.16 9.69 -3.62
CA GLY A 40 12.02 10.41 -4.56
C GLY A 40 12.05 9.79 -5.96
N ASN A 41 11.07 8.98 -6.32
CA ASN A 41 11.05 8.22 -7.57
C ASN A 41 9.77 8.42 -8.42
N GLU A 42 8.92 9.39 -8.08
CA GLU A 42 7.66 9.63 -8.80
C GLU A 42 7.93 9.99 -10.28
N ALA A 43 9.01 10.70 -10.59
CA ALA A 43 9.36 11.06 -11.97
C ALA A 43 9.73 9.82 -12.80
N GLU A 44 10.49 8.91 -12.23
CA GLU A 44 10.88 7.64 -12.86
C GLU A 44 9.67 6.71 -13.04
N VAL A 45 8.76 6.68 -12.05
CA VAL A 45 7.48 5.95 -12.18
C VAL A 45 6.66 6.54 -13.34
N GLY A 46 6.55 7.86 -13.44
CA GLY A 46 5.88 8.53 -14.57
C GLY A 46 6.52 8.22 -15.91
N GLN A 47 7.84 8.18 -15.97
CA GLN A 47 8.59 7.79 -17.16
C GLN A 47 8.30 6.33 -17.54
N ALA A 48 8.35 5.41 -16.58
CA ALA A 48 8.08 4.00 -16.81
C ALA A 48 6.68 3.76 -17.37
N ILE A 49 5.68 4.45 -16.83
CA ILE A 49 4.29 4.39 -17.34
C ILE A 49 4.23 4.89 -18.79
N ALA A 50 4.83 6.04 -19.09
CA ALA A 50 4.82 6.61 -20.43
C ALA A 50 5.51 5.71 -21.47
N GLU A 51 6.57 5.01 -21.07
CA GLU A 51 7.32 4.09 -21.94
C GLU A 51 6.70 2.70 -22.05
N SER A 52 5.76 2.33 -21.16
CA SER A 52 5.20 0.98 -21.11
C SER A 52 4.22 0.64 -22.23
N GLY A 53 3.65 1.65 -22.88
CA GLY A 53 2.58 1.48 -23.87
C GLY A 53 1.20 1.17 -23.25
N VAL A 54 1.09 1.06 -21.92
CA VAL A 54 -0.19 0.88 -21.22
C VAL A 54 -0.84 2.25 -21.02
N SER A 55 -2.09 2.39 -21.46
CA SER A 55 -2.79 3.67 -21.31
C SER A 55 -3.14 3.97 -19.84
N ARG A 56 -3.11 5.27 -19.49
CA ARG A 56 -3.31 5.74 -18.11
C ARG A 56 -4.64 5.29 -17.50
N ASP A 57 -5.68 5.23 -18.29
CA ASP A 57 -7.04 4.83 -17.87
C ASP A 57 -7.15 3.34 -17.49
N GLN A 58 -6.19 2.53 -17.89
CA GLN A 58 -6.07 1.13 -17.48
C GLN A 58 -5.34 0.94 -16.16
N LEU A 59 -4.77 2.01 -15.59
CA LEU A 59 -3.93 1.95 -14.42
C LEU A 59 -4.63 2.52 -13.19
N PHE A 60 -4.36 1.90 -12.04
CA PHE A 60 -4.65 2.44 -10.72
C PHE A 60 -3.35 2.94 -10.09
N LEU A 61 -3.21 4.24 -9.94
CA LEU A 61 -1.99 4.90 -9.48
C LEU A 61 -2.21 5.52 -8.11
N THR A 62 -1.37 5.13 -7.16
CA THR A 62 -1.37 5.63 -5.78
C THR A 62 -0.11 6.42 -5.50
N THR A 63 -0.25 7.59 -4.90
CA THR A 63 0.85 8.31 -4.26
C THR A 63 0.46 8.72 -2.83
N LYS A 64 1.41 9.27 -2.07
CA LYS A 64 1.22 9.61 -0.67
C LYS A 64 1.84 10.97 -0.37
N ILE A 65 1.10 11.78 0.38
CA ILE A 65 1.58 13.09 0.86
C ILE A 65 2.58 12.85 2.00
N TRP A 66 3.74 13.49 1.89
CA TRP A 66 4.73 13.46 2.94
C TRP A 66 4.43 14.49 4.03
N VAL A 67 4.88 14.22 5.25
CA VAL A 67 4.58 15.01 6.45
C VAL A 67 4.92 16.49 6.35
N ASP A 68 5.94 16.87 5.60
CA ASP A 68 6.34 18.26 5.38
C ASP A 68 5.33 19.06 4.54
N ASN A 69 4.39 18.39 3.91
CA ASN A 69 3.40 18.94 3.01
C ASN A 69 1.96 18.89 3.56
N TYR A 70 1.78 18.63 4.85
CA TYR A 70 0.45 18.45 5.46
C TYR A 70 -0.35 19.71 5.64
N SER A 71 0.29 20.89 5.77
CA SER A 71 -0.45 22.13 5.98
C SER A 71 -1.40 22.44 4.82
N ALA A 72 -2.52 23.07 5.12
CA ALA A 72 -3.57 23.37 4.15
C ALA A 72 -3.08 24.17 2.93
N ASN A 73 -2.06 25.03 3.13
CA ASN A 73 -1.46 25.84 2.08
C ASN A 73 -0.41 25.10 1.22
N LYS A 74 0.01 23.89 1.61
CA LYS A 74 1.04 23.12 0.89
C LYS A 74 0.52 21.88 0.22
N LEU A 75 -0.47 21.21 0.83
CA LEU A 75 -0.87 19.86 0.44
C LEU A 75 -1.27 19.78 -1.03
N ALA A 76 -2.17 20.65 -1.48
CA ALA A 76 -2.65 20.63 -2.87
C ALA A 76 -1.51 20.91 -3.87
N ASP A 77 -0.63 21.86 -3.59
CA ASP A 77 0.48 22.19 -4.48
C ASP A 77 1.53 21.07 -4.51
N SER A 78 1.79 20.40 -3.39
CA SER A 78 2.65 19.21 -3.36
C SER A 78 2.08 18.06 -4.18
N LEU A 79 0.76 17.87 -4.16
CA LEU A 79 0.10 16.85 -4.98
C LEU A 79 0.15 17.20 -6.48
N LYS A 80 -0.03 18.48 -6.85
CA LYS A 80 0.17 18.92 -8.24
C LYS A 80 1.60 18.64 -8.72
N GLU A 81 2.59 18.83 -7.88
CA GLU A 81 3.99 18.47 -8.21
C GLU A 81 4.15 16.95 -8.38
N SER A 82 3.51 16.14 -7.54
CA SER A 82 3.45 14.69 -7.74
C SER A 82 2.82 14.34 -9.09
N LEU A 83 1.70 14.95 -9.45
CA LEU A 83 1.03 14.74 -10.74
C LEU A 83 1.95 15.10 -11.92
N ARG A 84 2.67 16.22 -11.81
CA ARG A 84 3.65 16.63 -12.84
C ARG A 84 4.74 15.58 -13.02
N LYS A 85 5.32 15.08 -11.92
CA LYS A 85 6.33 14.01 -11.93
C LYS A 85 5.78 12.72 -12.53
N LEU A 86 4.59 12.33 -12.12
CA LEU A 86 3.90 11.12 -12.60
C LEU A 86 3.33 11.26 -14.02
N ARG A 87 3.41 12.45 -14.63
CA ARG A 87 2.93 12.76 -15.99
C ARG A 87 1.44 12.43 -16.17
N THR A 88 0.63 12.81 -15.20
CA THR A 88 -0.82 12.61 -15.22
C THR A 88 -1.54 13.80 -14.61
N ASP A 89 -2.78 14.03 -14.99
CA ASP A 89 -3.61 15.11 -14.44
C ASP A 89 -4.32 14.68 -13.14
N VAL A 90 -4.40 13.38 -12.89
CA VAL A 90 -5.11 12.83 -11.74
C VAL A 90 -4.49 11.49 -11.33
N VAL A 91 -4.36 11.27 -10.03
CA VAL A 91 -4.08 9.93 -9.47
C VAL A 91 -5.38 9.28 -8.99
N ASP A 92 -5.38 7.96 -8.88
CA ASP A 92 -6.55 7.20 -8.45
C ASP A 92 -6.72 7.22 -6.93
N LEU A 93 -5.61 7.28 -6.20
CA LEU A 93 -5.61 7.30 -4.74
C LEU A 93 -4.47 8.15 -4.19
N THR A 94 -4.78 9.01 -3.24
CA THR A 94 -3.78 9.76 -2.47
C THR A 94 -3.94 9.46 -0.98
N LEU A 95 -2.85 9.10 -0.32
CA LEU A 95 -2.81 8.77 1.10
C LEU A 95 -2.07 9.84 1.91
N ILE A 96 -2.51 10.06 3.14
CA ILE A 96 -1.66 10.59 4.20
C ILE A 96 -0.66 9.49 4.56
N HIS A 97 0.64 9.73 4.44
CA HIS A 97 1.66 8.67 4.51
C HIS A 97 1.87 8.15 5.93
N TRP A 98 1.94 9.06 6.91
CA TRP A 98 2.09 8.77 8.34
C TRP A 98 1.23 9.73 9.17
N PRO A 99 0.75 9.33 10.35
CA PRO A 99 0.01 10.25 11.21
C PRO A 99 0.85 11.43 11.71
N ALA A 100 2.16 11.22 11.94
CA ALA A 100 3.12 12.23 12.40
C ALA A 100 2.54 13.14 13.49
N PRO A 101 2.18 12.64 14.68
CA PRO A 101 1.37 13.36 15.65
C PRO A 101 2.01 14.64 16.17
N ASN A 102 3.33 14.78 16.03
CA ASN A 102 4.11 15.91 16.53
C ASN A 102 4.63 16.84 15.41
N ASN A 103 4.10 16.76 14.19
CA ASN A 103 4.59 17.58 13.07
C ASN A 103 4.08 19.04 13.08
N GLY A 104 3.26 19.42 14.05
CA GLY A 104 2.70 20.77 14.19
C GLY A 104 1.45 21.04 13.33
N VAL A 105 1.00 20.10 12.50
CA VAL A 105 -0.24 20.20 11.71
C VAL A 105 -1.29 19.24 12.27
N ALA A 106 -2.43 19.75 12.69
CA ALA A 106 -3.49 18.96 13.29
C ALA A 106 -4.15 18.02 12.25
N LEU A 107 -4.55 16.82 12.68
CA LEU A 107 -5.23 15.83 11.82
C LEU A 107 -6.43 16.43 11.05
N PRO A 108 -7.33 17.24 11.67
CA PRO A 108 -8.43 17.83 10.91
C PRO A 108 -7.96 18.73 9.77
N GLU A 109 -6.84 19.44 9.91
CA GLU A 109 -6.31 20.32 8.88
C GLU A 109 -5.88 19.51 7.65
N TYR A 110 -4.99 18.53 7.82
CA TYR A 110 -4.48 17.77 6.66
C TYR A 110 -5.55 16.85 6.05
N MET A 111 -6.46 16.30 6.84
CA MET A 111 -7.55 15.49 6.30
C MET A 111 -8.55 16.32 5.48
N ASN A 112 -8.89 17.52 5.95
CA ASN A 112 -9.71 18.45 5.16
C ASN A 112 -9.00 18.91 3.89
N ALA A 113 -7.70 19.24 3.98
CA ALA A 113 -6.90 19.62 2.81
C ALA A 113 -6.86 18.48 1.76
N LEU A 114 -6.74 17.23 2.20
CA LEU A 114 -6.79 16.07 1.32
C LEU A 114 -8.17 15.90 0.66
N LEU A 115 -9.25 16.11 1.43
CA LEU A 115 -10.61 16.07 0.89
C LEU A 115 -10.85 17.17 -0.15
N GLU A 116 -10.35 18.39 0.10
CA GLU A 116 -10.41 19.50 -0.88
C GLU A 116 -9.61 19.17 -2.17
N ALA A 117 -8.46 18.51 -2.06
CA ALA A 117 -7.70 18.03 -3.21
C ALA A 117 -8.51 17.02 -4.06
N LYS A 118 -9.29 16.14 -3.41
CA LYS A 118 -10.23 15.25 -4.09
C LYS A 118 -11.32 16.05 -4.81
N LYS A 119 -11.95 17.00 -4.14
CA LYS A 119 -12.99 17.86 -4.73
C LYS A 119 -12.46 18.68 -5.91
N ALA A 120 -11.20 19.10 -5.86
CA ALA A 120 -10.51 19.79 -6.95
C ALA A 120 -10.14 18.87 -8.13
N GLY A 121 -10.37 17.56 -8.02
CA GLY A 121 -10.09 16.60 -9.10
C GLY A 121 -8.64 16.17 -9.22
N LEU A 122 -7.79 16.45 -8.24
CA LEU A 122 -6.37 16.05 -8.25
C LEU A 122 -6.20 14.55 -7.94
N THR A 123 -7.13 13.97 -7.24
CA THR A 123 -7.19 12.55 -6.89
C THR A 123 -8.62 12.04 -6.90
N ARG A 124 -8.84 10.81 -7.33
CA ARG A 124 -10.19 10.21 -7.38
C ARG A 124 -10.65 9.74 -6.02
N GLN A 125 -9.74 9.18 -5.24
CA GLN A 125 -9.98 8.66 -3.90
C GLN A 125 -8.91 9.15 -2.94
N ILE A 126 -9.25 9.16 -1.65
CA ILE A 126 -8.32 9.49 -0.57
C ILE A 126 -8.31 8.39 0.48
N GLY A 127 -7.29 8.36 1.28
CA GLY A 127 -7.16 7.42 2.38
C GLY A 127 -5.98 7.78 3.28
N VAL A 128 -5.66 6.86 4.15
CA VAL A 128 -4.61 7.03 5.16
C VAL A 128 -3.64 5.84 5.12
N SER A 129 -2.48 6.03 5.72
CA SER A 129 -1.49 4.98 5.91
C SER A 129 -0.93 5.05 7.32
N ASN A 130 -0.74 3.90 7.96
CA ASN A 130 -0.19 3.76 9.31
C ASN A 130 -1.02 4.43 10.42
N PHE A 131 -2.33 4.55 10.22
CA PHE A 131 -3.24 5.04 11.24
C PHE A 131 -3.67 3.89 12.16
N ASN A 132 -3.61 4.12 13.47
CA ASN A 132 -4.22 3.24 14.48
C ASN A 132 -5.74 3.42 14.52
N ILE A 133 -6.43 2.68 15.39
CA ILE A 133 -7.90 2.75 15.52
C ILE A 133 -8.37 4.16 15.86
N GLU A 134 -7.75 4.81 16.84
CA GLU A 134 -8.17 6.13 17.30
C GLU A 134 -8.01 7.20 16.22
N LEU A 135 -6.88 7.24 15.55
CA LEU A 135 -6.63 8.16 14.43
C LEU A 135 -7.54 7.90 13.24
N THR A 136 -7.85 6.63 12.96
CA THR A 136 -8.80 6.29 11.90
C THR A 136 -10.21 6.81 12.25
N LYS A 137 -10.66 6.68 13.50
CA LYS A 137 -11.93 7.27 13.96
C LYS A 137 -11.94 8.78 13.82
N GLN A 138 -10.87 9.45 14.19
CA GLN A 138 -10.75 10.90 14.03
C GLN A 138 -10.80 11.31 12.55
N ALA A 139 -10.09 10.61 11.67
CA ALA A 139 -10.14 10.87 10.23
C ALA A 139 -11.55 10.65 9.67
N MET A 140 -12.24 9.58 10.07
CA MET A 140 -13.64 9.31 9.71
C MET A 140 -14.58 10.44 10.17
N ALA A 141 -14.37 10.98 11.36
CA ALA A 141 -15.18 12.08 11.89
C ALA A 141 -14.98 13.39 11.09
N VAL A 142 -13.78 13.61 10.54
CA VAL A 142 -13.45 14.82 9.76
C VAL A 142 -13.99 14.76 8.33
N VAL A 143 -13.73 13.67 7.62
CA VAL A 143 -14.00 13.61 6.17
C VAL A 143 -15.18 12.70 5.80
N GLY A 144 -15.76 11.99 6.76
CA GLY A 144 -16.74 10.94 6.50
C GLY A 144 -16.09 9.60 6.17
N LYS A 145 -16.65 8.53 6.73
CA LYS A 145 -16.14 7.16 6.52
C LYS A 145 -16.05 6.77 5.04
N GLU A 146 -17.03 7.16 4.27
CA GLU A 146 -17.15 6.89 2.83
C GLU A 146 -16.02 7.49 2.00
N ASN A 147 -15.31 8.47 2.54
CA ASN A 147 -14.16 9.10 1.88
C ASN A 147 -12.83 8.43 2.21
N ILE A 148 -12.78 7.49 3.16
CA ILE A 148 -11.55 6.77 3.49
C ILE A 148 -11.52 5.45 2.73
N ALA A 149 -10.88 5.46 1.56
CA ALA A 149 -10.86 4.32 0.67
C ALA A 149 -10.04 3.14 1.22
N THR A 150 -8.96 3.43 1.93
CA THR A 150 -8.09 2.42 2.54
C THR A 150 -7.32 2.97 3.72
N ASN A 151 -6.91 2.08 4.64
CA ASN A 151 -5.77 2.28 5.51
C ASN A 151 -4.67 1.32 5.03
N GLN A 152 -3.56 1.87 4.55
CA GLN A 152 -2.40 1.10 4.11
C GLN A 152 -1.46 0.89 5.30
N ILE A 153 -1.28 -0.36 5.72
CA ILE A 153 -0.55 -0.71 6.95
C ILE A 153 0.43 -1.86 6.71
N GLU A 154 1.45 -1.94 7.56
CA GLU A 154 2.31 -3.11 7.58
C GLU A 154 1.52 -4.33 8.03
N LEU A 155 1.50 -5.36 7.19
CA LEU A 155 0.87 -6.65 7.47
C LEU A 155 1.69 -7.78 6.84
N SER A 156 2.02 -8.76 7.64
CA SER A 156 2.69 -9.98 7.21
C SER A 156 2.23 -11.15 8.08
N PRO A 157 2.59 -12.40 7.76
CA PRO A 157 2.35 -13.51 8.67
C PRO A 157 2.89 -13.31 10.09
N TYR A 158 3.93 -12.48 10.25
CA TYR A 158 4.55 -12.18 11.54
C TYR A 158 4.02 -10.93 12.25
N LEU A 159 3.23 -10.11 11.55
CA LEU A 159 2.58 -8.92 12.08
C LEU A 159 1.16 -8.82 11.51
N GLN A 160 0.17 -9.23 12.27
CA GLN A 160 -1.20 -9.34 11.74
C GLN A 160 -2.16 -8.26 12.23
N ASN A 161 -1.74 -7.40 13.17
CA ASN A 161 -2.53 -6.27 13.69
C ASN A 161 -4.01 -6.64 13.95
N PRO A 162 -4.33 -7.67 14.73
CA PRO A 162 -5.67 -8.25 14.76
C PRO A 162 -6.76 -7.27 15.21
N LYS A 163 -6.46 -6.37 16.15
CA LYS A 163 -7.42 -5.36 16.63
C LYS A 163 -7.74 -4.34 15.54
N LEU A 164 -6.70 -3.77 14.92
CA LEU A 164 -6.85 -2.77 13.85
C LEU A 164 -7.53 -3.38 12.61
N VAL A 165 -7.11 -4.57 12.19
CA VAL A 165 -7.70 -5.27 11.04
C VAL A 165 -9.20 -5.51 11.27
N ARG A 166 -9.59 -6.02 12.44
CA ARG A 166 -11.01 -6.22 12.78
C ARG A 166 -11.79 -4.91 12.69
N PHE A 167 -11.28 -3.86 13.33
CA PHE A 167 -11.91 -2.54 13.29
C PHE A 167 -12.12 -2.03 11.86
N LEU A 168 -11.08 -2.07 11.03
CA LEU A 168 -11.16 -1.60 9.64
C LEU A 168 -12.18 -2.41 8.83
N GLN A 169 -12.21 -3.72 9.00
CA GLN A 169 -13.20 -4.60 8.34
C GLN A 169 -14.63 -4.30 8.78
N GLU A 170 -14.86 -4.08 10.09
CA GLU A 170 -16.18 -3.69 10.63
C GLU A 170 -16.63 -2.33 10.08
N GLN A 171 -15.69 -1.40 9.83
CA GLN A 171 -15.99 -0.11 9.22
C GLN A 171 -16.16 -0.18 7.70
N GLY A 172 -15.83 -1.30 7.07
CA GLY A 172 -15.85 -1.44 5.61
C GLY A 172 -14.72 -0.68 4.91
N ILE A 173 -13.63 -0.35 5.63
CA ILE A 173 -12.44 0.30 5.09
C ILE A 173 -11.53 -0.77 4.50
N LYS A 174 -11.15 -0.61 3.24
CA LYS A 174 -10.20 -1.52 2.57
C LYS A 174 -8.84 -1.49 3.28
N ILE A 175 -8.22 -2.65 3.41
CA ILE A 175 -6.87 -2.77 3.96
C ILE A 175 -5.90 -3.03 2.81
N THR A 176 -4.85 -2.21 2.72
CA THR A 176 -3.73 -2.45 1.82
C THR A 176 -2.51 -2.85 2.66
N SER A 177 -2.00 -4.04 2.39
CA SER A 177 -0.83 -4.59 3.09
C SER A 177 0.45 -4.16 2.39
N TYR A 178 1.34 -3.48 3.09
CA TYR A 178 2.72 -3.33 2.67
C TYR A 178 3.64 -4.21 3.52
N MET A 179 4.85 -4.47 3.06
CA MET A 179 5.81 -5.37 3.73
C MET A 179 5.26 -6.78 3.98
N THR A 180 4.40 -7.28 3.12
CA THR A 180 3.74 -8.58 3.28
C THR A 180 4.74 -9.75 3.37
N LEU A 181 5.94 -9.59 2.81
CA LEU A 181 7.03 -10.56 2.91
C LEU A 181 8.04 -10.24 4.03
N ALA A 182 7.79 -9.22 4.87
CA ALA A 182 8.62 -8.83 6.02
C ALA A 182 10.13 -8.77 5.67
N TYR A 183 10.50 -8.00 4.63
CA TYR A 183 11.88 -7.97 4.09
C TYR A 183 12.45 -9.34 3.71
N GLY A 184 11.59 -10.30 3.37
CA GLY A 184 11.99 -11.66 3.04
C GLY A 184 12.12 -12.61 4.23
N LYS A 185 11.91 -12.15 5.46
CA LYS A 185 12.00 -12.98 6.68
C LYS A 185 11.03 -14.16 6.67
N VAL A 186 9.85 -13.98 6.07
CA VAL A 186 8.83 -15.04 5.97
C VAL A 186 9.19 -16.13 4.96
N LEU A 187 10.12 -15.86 4.03
CA LEU A 187 10.40 -16.77 2.91
C LEU A 187 11.03 -18.10 3.33
N ASN A 188 11.66 -18.14 4.52
CA ASN A 188 12.27 -19.33 5.07
C ASN A 188 11.48 -19.92 6.26
N ASP A 189 10.26 -19.44 6.49
CA ASP A 189 9.41 -19.96 7.56
C ASP A 189 9.02 -21.42 7.29
N PRO A 190 9.18 -22.33 8.28
CA PRO A 190 8.88 -23.75 8.09
C PRO A 190 7.41 -24.03 7.73
N VAL A 191 6.46 -23.29 8.31
CA VAL A 191 5.03 -23.46 8.01
C VAL A 191 4.74 -23.01 6.59
N LEU A 192 5.23 -21.84 6.17
CA LEU A 192 5.06 -21.36 4.80
C LEU A 192 5.75 -22.29 3.79
N THR A 193 6.92 -22.83 4.14
CA THR A 193 7.64 -23.79 3.30
C THR A 193 6.84 -25.09 3.14
N GLN A 194 6.27 -25.61 4.20
CA GLN A 194 5.42 -26.82 4.15
C GLN A 194 4.21 -26.60 3.22
N ILE A 195 3.51 -25.48 3.36
CA ILE A 195 2.35 -25.16 2.53
C ILE A 195 2.78 -24.96 1.06
N ALA A 196 3.88 -24.24 0.84
CA ALA A 196 4.43 -24.02 -0.51
C ALA A 196 4.76 -25.34 -1.22
N GLN A 197 5.37 -26.29 -0.52
CA GLN A 197 5.67 -27.62 -1.05
C GLN A 197 4.40 -28.40 -1.39
N ALA A 198 3.37 -28.36 -0.53
CA ALA A 198 2.10 -29.04 -0.77
C ALA A 198 1.39 -28.54 -2.04
N HIS A 199 1.52 -27.27 -2.36
CA HIS A 199 0.93 -26.64 -3.54
C HIS A 199 1.89 -26.54 -4.74
N ASN A 200 3.15 -26.94 -4.60
CA ASN A 200 4.20 -26.77 -5.61
C ASN A 200 4.35 -25.29 -6.06
N VAL A 201 4.38 -24.39 -5.09
CA VAL A 201 4.51 -22.94 -5.27
C VAL A 201 5.64 -22.38 -4.39
N THR A 202 5.90 -21.05 -4.48
CA THR A 202 6.89 -20.39 -3.63
C THR A 202 6.28 -19.95 -2.30
N THR A 203 7.13 -19.77 -1.27
CA THR A 203 6.70 -19.21 0.02
C THR A 203 6.20 -17.78 -0.12
N ALA A 204 6.75 -17.00 -1.06
CA ALA A 204 6.24 -15.65 -1.37
C ALA A 204 4.79 -15.72 -1.89
N GLN A 205 4.48 -16.65 -2.78
CA GLN A 205 3.12 -16.86 -3.27
C GLN A 205 2.17 -17.24 -2.13
N VAL A 206 2.60 -18.09 -1.20
CA VAL A 206 1.79 -18.48 -0.02
C VAL A 206 1.49 -17.26 0.87
N ALA A 207 2.48 -16.45 1.21
CA ALA A 207 2.28 -15.27 2.05
C ALA A 207 1.35 -14.24 1.39
N LEU A 208 1.51 -14.00 0.07
CA LEU A 208 0.65 -13.09 -0.68
C LEU A 208 -0.78 -13.65 -0.80
N ALA A 209 -0.94 -14.94 -1.10
CA ALA A 209 -2.25 -15.59 -1.17
C ALA A 209 -2.98 -15.57 0.17
N TRP A 210 -2.27 -15.72 1.30
CA TRP A 210 -2.84 -15.56 2.63
C TRP A 210 -3.41 -14.16 2.86
N ALA A 211 -2.67 -13.12 2.50
CA ALA A 211 -3.15 -11.75 2.64
C ALA A 211 -4.38 -11.48 1.74
N LEU A 212 -4.36 -11.96 0.50
CA LEU A 212 -5.48 -11.86 -0.44
C LEU A 212 -6.71 -12.61 0.09
N ALA A 213 -6.55 -13.82 0.64
CA ALA A 213 -7.64 -14.61 1.20
C ALA A 213 -8.30 -13.92 2.41
N ARG A 214 -7.57 -13.05 3.12
CA ARG A 214 -8.10 -12.21 4.20
C ARG A 214 -8.78 -10.91 3.71
N GLY A 215 -8.85 -10.72 2.40
CA GLY A 215 -9.48 -9.55 1.77
C GLY A 215 -8.57 -8.34 1.66
N PHE A 216 -7.26 -8.47 1.91
CA PHE A 216 -6.31 -7.37 1.79
C PHE A 216 -5.87 -7.18 0.34
N ALA A 217 -5.55 -5.94 -0.03
CA ALA A 217 -4.75 -5.66 -1.21
C ALA A 217 -3.27 -5.81 -0.85
N VAL A 218 -2.44 -6.25 -1.80
CA VAL A 218 -1.00 -6.40 -1.62
C VAL A 218 -0.23 -5.65 -2.69
N ILE A 219 0.94 -5.12 -2.33
CA ILE A 219 1.78 -4.30 -3.21
C ILE A 219 3.25 -4.75 -3.16
N PRO A 220 3.54 -6.04 -3.43
CA PRO A 220 4.91 -6.52 -3.45
C PRO A 220 5.74 -5.80 -4.51
N SER A 221 7.03 -5.62 -4.25
CA SER A 221 8.00 -5.09 -5.20
C SER A 221 9.03 -6.14 -5.58
N SER A 222 9.62 -6.03 -6.77
CA SER A 222 10.79 -6.81 -7.16
C SER A 222 11.56 -6.10 -8.27
N THR A 223 12.88 -6.24 -8.24
CA THR A 223 13.76 -5.84 -9.35
C THR A 223 13.90 -6.92 -10.42
N LYS A 224 13.40 -8.13 -10.15
CA LYS A 224 13.50 -9.29 -11.03
C LYS A 224 12.16 -9.58 -11.69
N ARG A 225 12.16 -9.63 -13.03
CA ARG A 225 10.95 -9.92 -13.82
C ARG A 225 10.32 -11.26 -13.43
N GLU A 226 11.13 -12.29 -13.22
CA GLU A 226 10.66 -13.61 -12.83
C GLU A 226 9.91 -13.61 -11.48
N ASN A 227 10.33 -12.78 -10.52
CA ASN A 227 9.63 -12.63 -9.26
C ASN A 227 8.30 -11.88 -9.42
N LEU A 228 8.25 -10.89 -10.31
CA LEU A 228 6.98 -10.19 -10.63
C LEU A 228 5.96 -11.16 -11.23
N ILE A 229 6.38 -12.02 -12.15
CA ILE A 229 5.54 -13.09 -12.73
C ILE A 229 5.10 -14.05 -11.63
N SER A 230 6.03 -14.52 -10.81
CA SER A 230 5.76 -15.47 -9.73
C SER A 230 4.79 -14.92 -8.71
N ASN A 231 4.96 -13.66 -8.29
CA ASN A 231 4.09 -13.01 -7.31
C ASN A 231 2.63 -12.91 -7.81
N LEU A 232 2.41 -12.60 -9.10
CA LEU A 232 1.06 -12.54 -9.68
C LEU A 232 0.30 -13.87 -9.56
N LYS A 233 0.99 -15.01 -9.61
CA LYS A 233 0.38 -16.33 -9.47
C LYS A 233 -0.26 -16.55 -8.09
N ALA A 234 0.06 -15.74 -7.09
CA ALA A 234 -0.62 -15.76 -5.81
C ALA A 234 -2.14 -15.50 -5.92
N LEU A 235 -2.58 -14.79 -6.97
CA LEU A 235 -4.01 -14.58 -7.26
C LEU A 235 -4.78 -15.87 -7.56
N GLU A 236 -4.09 -16.88 -8.06
CA GLU A 236 -4.67 -18.18 -8.44
C GLU A 236 -4.58 -19.20 -7.31
N LEU A 237 -3.71 -18.96 -6.31
CA LEU A 237 -3.48 -19.89 -5.20
C LEU A 237 -4.62 -19.83 -4.19
N LYS A 238 -5.32 -20.95 -4.02
CA LYS A 238 -6.37 -21.09 -3.02
C LYS A 238 -5.86 -21.87 -1.81
N LEU A 239 -5.74 -21.19 -0.70
CA LEU A 239 -5.39 -21.80 0.59
C LEU A 239 -6.64 -22.36 1.28
N SER A 240 -6.51 -23.53 1.89
CA SER A 240 -7.55 -24.07 2.75
C SER A 240 -7.71 -23.28 4.05
N LYS A 241 -8.84 -23.43 4.72
CA LYS A 241 -9.07 -22.82 6.04
C LYS A 241 -8.02 -23.24 7.05
N GLN A 242 -7.56 -24.49 6.98
CA GLN A 242 -6.53 -25.01 7.88
C GLN A 242 -5.18 -24.35 7.62
N GLU A 243 -4.78 -24.18 6.36
CA GLU A 243 -3.54 -23.50 6.00
C GLU A 243 -3.56 -22.02 6.42
N ILE A 244 -4.69 -21.34 6.20
CA ILE A 244 -4.86 -19.96 6.70
C ILE A 244 -4.72 -19.91 8.22
N ALA A 245 -5.32 -20.85 8.96
CA ALA A 245 -5.19 -20.92 10.41
C ALA A 245 -3.74 -21.18 10.86
N MET A 246 -3.01 -22.05 10.15
CA MET A 246 -1.59 -22.29 10.42
C MET A 246 -0.75 -21.01 10.22
N ILE A 247 -1.02 -20.23 9.18
CA ILE A 247 -0.33 -18.96 8.93
C ILE A 247 -0.75 -17.91 9.97
N ASN A 248 -2.03 -17.86 10.34
CA ASN A 248 -2.49 -16.94 11.39
C ASN A 248 -1.81 -17.20 12.75
N ALA A 249 -1.42 -18.43 13.03
CA ALA A 249 -0.68 -18.79 14.24
C ALA A 249 0.79 -18.30 14.25
N LEU A 250 1.30 -17.76 13.15
CA LEU A 250 2.66 -17.20 13.06
C LEU A 250 2.77 -15.76 13.58
N ASP A 251 1.65 -15.14 13.94
CA ASP A 251 1.65 -13.77 14.48
C ASP A 251 2.51 -13.69 15.75
N ARG A 252 3.44 -12.77 15.75
CA ARG A 252 4.35 -12.53 16.87
C ARG A 252 4.65 -11.05 17.10
N ASN A 253 3.78 -10.20 16.55
CA ASN A 253 3.87 -8.74 16.64
C ASN A 253 5.25 -8.21 16.19
N SER A 254 5.83 -8.80 15.13
CA SER A 254 7.15 -8.44 14.60
C SER A 254 7.04 -7.34 13.57
N ARG A 255 7.09 -6.09 14.02
CA ARG A 255 7.00 -4.88 13.20
C ARG A 255 8.37 -4.51 12.63
N GLU A 256 8.41 -4.25 11.33
CA GLU A 256 9.62 -3.85 10.61
C GLU A 256 9.75 -2.33 10.50
N ILE A 257 8.63 -1.62 10.45
CA ILE A 257 8.57 -0.18 10.17
C ILE A 257 7.80 0.55 11.27
N SER A 258 8.52 1.29 12.12
CA SER A 258 7.94 2.16 13.15
C SER A 258 8.87 3.34 13.42
N PRO A 259 8.97 4.31 12.49
CA PRO A 259 9.92 5.41 12.63
C PRO A 259 9.48 6.39 13.71
N ASP A 260 10.43 6.78 14.56
CA ASP A 260 10.20 7.76 15.60
C ASP A 260 9.65 9.09 15.06
N GLY A 261 8.69 9.66 15.75
CA GLY A 261 8.06 10.93 15.39
C GLY A 261 7.07 10.86 14.23
N LEU A 262 7.03 9.77 13.46
CA LEU A 262 6.08 9.55 12.36
C LEU A 262 4.95 8.60 12.78
N ALA A 263 5.30 7.50 13.43
CA ALA A 263 4.32 6.55 13.95
C ALA A 263 3.62 7.08 15.21
N ALA A 264 2.33 6.79 15.33
CA ALA A 264 1.62 6.87 16.61
C ALA A 264 1.79 5.56 17.39
N GLU A 265 1.27 5.52 18.62
CA GLU A 265 1.17 4.26 19.35
C GLU A 265 0.29 3.27 18.58
N TRP A 266 0.75 2.02 18.50
CA TRP A 266 0.03 0.95 17.84
C TRP A 266 -1.06 0.36 18.75
N ASP A 267 -2.04 -0.31 18.18
CA ASP A 267 -3.19 -0.91 18.91
C ASP A 267 -2.88 -2.29 19.55
N ASP A 268 -1.63 -2.64 19.68
CA ASP A 268 -1.15 -3.98 20.09
C ASP A 268 -1.54 -4.38 21.53
#